data_171741f368b20b67bd8c1def77fa221f
#
_entry.id   171741f368b20b67bd8c1def77fa221f
#
_cell.length_a   1.000
_cell.length_b   1.000
_cell.length_c   1.000
_cell.angle_alpha   90.00
_cell.angle_beta   90.00
_cell.angle_gamma   90.00
#
_symmetry.space_group_name_H-M   'P 1'
#
loop_
_entity.id
_entity.type
_entity.pdbx_description
1 polymer ?
#
loop_
_entity_poly.entity_id
_entity_poly.type
_entity_poly.pdbx_seq_one_letter_code
_entity_poly.pdbx_strand_id
1 'polypeptide(L)'
;MDHEEYQQNYFIQPPPRSNYRFSGRFYSTLYYEDYEAAVAFYSQVLGIPAYQEGEGTRGWQIGSGWLTLLRGRSGNPKNMELMIEVESVEEAENLHGSLLRAGASGAAPVDQVMYGPVRYCQATDPFGVELVIFCQRQG
;
A
#
# COMPACT_ATOMS: atom_id res chain seq x y z
N MET A 1 21.56 4.84 -9.35
CA MET A 1 21.13 4.07 -10.54
C MET A 1 19.88 4.73 -11.11
N ASP A 2 19.91 5.07 -12.38
CA ASP A 2 18.74 5.68 -13.02
C ASP A 2 17.76 4.60 -13.47
N HIS A 3 16.63 5.04 -14.02
CA HIS A 3 15.56 4.11 -14.40
C HIS A 3 16.02 3.12 -15.46
N GLU A 4 16.77 3.59 -16.47
CA GLU A 4 17.25 2.72 -17.53
C GLU A 4 18.21 1.65 -17.03
N GLU A 5 19.16 2.03 -16.19
CA GLU A 5 20.09 1.09 -15.60
C GLU A 5 19.38 0.07 -14.73
N TYR A 6 18.39 0.51 -13.97
CA TYR A 6 17.60 -0.37 -13.12
C TYR A 6 16.84 -1.39 -13.96
N GLN A 7 16.25 -0.95 -15.06
CA GLN A 7 15.54 -1.83 -15.98
C GLN A 7 16.50 -2.88 -16.58
N GLN A 8 17.68 -2.45 -17.00
CA GLN A 8 18.65 -3.37 -17.59
C GLN A 8 19.18 -4.40 -16.59
N ASN A 9 19.37 -3.98 -15.34
CA ASN A 9 19.99 -4.85 -14.34
C ASN A 9 19.00 -5.81 -13.70
N TYR A 10 17.74 -5.42 -13.57
CA TYR A 10 16.80 -6.16 -12.72
C TYR A 10 15.55 -6.66 -13.43
N PHE A 11 15.28 -6.20 -14.65
CA PHE A 11 14.13 -6.67 -15.41
C PHE A 11 14.61 -7.49 -16.59
N ILE A 12 13.85 -8.52 -16.90
CA ILE A 12 14.14 -9.37 -18.08
C ILE A 12 13.64 -8.66 -19.31
N GLN A 13 14.52 -8.56 -20.33
CA GLN A 13 14.19 -7.87 -21.58
C GLN A 13 14.35 -8.81 -22.76
N PRO A 14 13.33 -8.94 -23.64
CA PRO A 14 12.00 -8.34 -23.51
C PRO A 14 11.23 -8.96 -22.34
N PRO A 15 10.23 -8.24 -21.78
CA PRO A 15 9.49 -8.77 -20.64
C PRO A 15 8.84 -10.12 -20.98
N PRO A 16 8.94 -11.10 -20.07
CA PRO A 16 8.26 -12.38 -20.28
C PRO A 16 6.75 -12.18 -20.37
N ARG A 17 6.11 -12.99 -21.20
CA ARG A 17 4.65 -12.93 -21.29
C ARG A 17 4.04 -13.66 -20.11
N SER A 18 3.01 -13.06 -19.54
CA SER A 18 2.23 -13.74 -18.53
C SER A 18 1.46 -14.91 -19.15
N ASN A 19 1.30 -15.99 -18.38
CA ASN A 19 0.56 -17.17 -18.86
C ASN A 19 -0.94 -16.90 -18.96
N TYR A 20 -1.41 -15.82 -18.34
CA TYR A 20 -2.84 -15.50 -18.28
C TYR A 20 -3.05 -14.02 -18.58
N ARG A 21 -4.27 -13.67 -18.95
CA ARG A 21 -4.65 -12.28 -19.16
C ARG A 21 -5.38 -11.77 -17.92
N PHE A 22 -4.71 -10.88 -17.20
CA PHE A 22 -5.26 -10.32 -15.96
C PHE A 22 -6.05 -9.06 -16.25
N SER A 23 -7.01 -8.76 -15.37
CA SER A 23 -7.87 -7.59 -15.52
C SER A 23 -7.17 -6.27 -15.18
N GLY A 24 -6.02 -6.36 -14.50
CA GLY A 24 -5.36 -5.17 -13.96
C GLY A 24 -5.80 -4.83 -12.54
N ARG A 25 -6.76 -5.56 -11.98
CA ARG A 25 -7.21 -5.35 -10.62
C ARG A 25 -6.58 -6.37 -9.70
N PHE A 26 -6.08 -5.88 -8.58
CA PHE A 26 -5.51 -6.73 -7.56
C PHE A 26 -6.17 -6.40 -6.23
N TYR A 27 -6.56 -7.42 -5.47
CA TYR A 27 -7.30 -7.27 -4.23
C TYR A 27 -6.43 -7.76 -3.08
N SER A 28 -6.31 -6.95 -2.03
CA SER A 28 -5.61 -7.34 -0.80
C SER A 28 -6.62 -7.46 0.30
N THR A 29 -6.69 -8.63 0.93
CA THR A 29 -7.61 -8.88 2.04
C THR A 29 -6.79 -9.17 3.28
N LEU A 30 -7.04 -8.40 4.33
CA LEU A 30 -6.34 -8.50 5.60
C LEU A 30 -7.32 -8.87 6.71
N TYR A 31 -6.93 -9.84 7.53
CA TYR A 31 -7.73 -10.27 8.67
C TYR A 31 -7.15 -9.63 9.94
N TYR A 32 -7.94 -8.79 10.59
CA TYR A 32 -7.52 -8.11 11.82
C TYR A 32 -8.31 -8.64 13.01
N GLU A 33 -7.62 -9.08 14.05
CA GLU A 33 -8.27 -9.34 15.34
C GLU A 33 -8.79 -8.02 15.90
N ASP A 34 -7.98 -6.95 15.81
CA ASP A 34 -8.39 -5.59 16.18
C ASP A 34 -9.15 -4.91 15.04
N TYR A 35 -10.18 -5.59 14.54
CA TYR A 35 -10.87 -5.19 13.31
C TYR A 35 -11.49 -3.79 13.41
N GLU A 36 -12.23 -3.52 14.48
CA GLU A 36 -12.94 -2.21 14.58
C GLU A 36 -11.97 -1.05 14.70
N ALA A 37 -10.89 -1.24 15.45
CA ALA A 37 -9.85 -0.22 15.56
C ALA A 37 -9.12 -0.04 14.23
N ALA A 38 -8.87 -1.12 13.49
CA ALA A 38 -8.25 -1.05 12.18
C ALA A 38 -9.15 -0.33 11.18
N VAL A 39 -10.45 -0.63 11.17
CA VAL A 39 -11.40 0.06 10.32
C VAL A 39 -11.43 1.55 10.64
N ALA A 40 -11.42 1.92 11.93
CA ALA A 40 -11.37 3.32 12.32
C ALA A 40 -10.10 4.02 11.84
N PHE A 41 -8.96 3.35 11.98
CA PHE A 41 -7.68 3.89 11.51
C PHE A 41 -7.71 4.15 10.00
N TYR A 42 -8.07 3.13 9.21
CA TYR A 42 -8.06 3.28 7.75
C TYR A 42 -9.16 4.20 7.25
N SER A 43 -10.30 4.29 7.95
CA SER A 43 -11.33 5.25 7.60
C SER A 43 -10.86 6.70 7.82
N GLN A 44 -10.08 6.93 8.88
CA GLN A 44 -9.52 8.25 9.13
C GLN A 44 -8.55 8.66 8.02
N VAL A 45 -7.77 7.74 7.50
CA VAL A 45 -6.76 8.02 6.48
C VAL A 45 -7.37 8.04 5.08
N LEU A 46 -8.18 7.03 4.74
CA LEU A 46 -8.65 6.80 3.37
C LEU A 46 -10.08 7.28 3.14
N GLY A 47 -10.81 7.60 4.20
CA GLY A 47 -12.19 8.02 4.10
C GLY A 47 -13.17 6.88 4.34
N ILE A 48 -14.43 7.12 4.06
CA ILE A 48 -15.48 6.13 4.26
C ILE A 48 -15.24 4.94 3.33
N PRO A 49 -15.25 3.70 3.85
CA PRO A 49 -15.06 2.54 2.99
C PRO A 49 -16.19 2.43 1.98
N ALA A 50 -15.84 2.27 0.71
CA ALA A 50 -16.82 2.20 -0.36
C ALA A 50 -17.53 0.85 -0.41
N TYR A 51 -16.90 -0.20 0.13
CA TYR A 51 -17.48 -1.54 0.19
C TYR A 51 -17.77 -1.88 1.65
N GLN A 52 -19.01 -2.20 1.94
CA GLN A 52 -19.44 -2.54 3.30
C GLN A 52 -20.39 -3.72 3.22
N GLU A 53 -19.92 -4.90 3.61
CA GLU A 53 -20.71 -6.11 3.57
C GLU A 53 -20.87 -6.66 4.98
N GLY A 54 -22.05 -6.53 5.56
CA GLY A 54 -22.27 -6.92 6.93
C GLY A 54 -21.46 -6.07 7.90
N GLU A 55 -21.18 -6.61 9.08
CA GLU A 55 -20.43 -5.91 10.11
C GLU A 55 -18.96 -6.29 10.17
N GLY A 56 -18.56 -7.30 9.42
CA GLY A 56 -17.20 -7.83 9.47
C GLY A 56 -16.37 -7.60 8.22
N THR A 57 -16.81 -6.75 7.27
CA THR A 57 -16.09 -6.53 6.03
C THR A 57 -16.18 -5.07 5.62
N ARG A 58 -15.02 -4.44 5.42
CA ARG A 58 -14.94 -3.06 4.93
C ARG A 58 -13.83 -2.97 3.91
N GLY A 59 -14.08 -2.27 2.80
CA GLY A 59 -13.10 -2.17 1.74
C GLY A 59 -12.99 -0.76 1.18
N TRP A 60 -11.78 -0.41 0.79
CA TRP A 60 -11.44 0.86 0.15
C TRP A 60 -10.85 0.58 -1.21
N GLN A 61 -11.23 1.38 -2.18
CA GLN A 61 -10.65 1.27 -3.51
C GLN A 61 -9.29 1.94 -3.54
N ILE A 62 -8.29 1.19 -4.00
CA ILE A 62 -6.92 1.69 -4.17
C ILE A 62 -6.61 1.58 -5.66
N GLY A 63 -6.69 2.71 -6.37
CA GLY A 63 -6.57 2.67 -7.82
C GLY A 63 -7.63 1.75 -8.44
N SER A 64 -7.20 0.77 -9.21
CA SER A 64 -8.10 -0.23 -9.78
C SER A 64 -8.28 -1.46 -8.89
N GLY A 65 -7.60 -1.51 -7.76
CA GLY A 65 -7.71 -2.62 -6.83
C GLY A 65 -8.45 -2.24 -5.55
N TRP A 66 -8.39 -3.14 -4.57
CA TRP A 66 -9.11 -2.94 -3.32
C TRP A 66 -8.28 -3.40 -2.14
N LEU A 67 -8.39 -2.66 -1.05
CA LEU A 67 -7.91 -3.07 0.27
C LEU A 67 -9.13 -3.42 1.10
N THR A 68 -9.27 -4.67 1.49
CA THR A 68 -10.42 -5.15 2.25
C THR A 68 -9.96 -5.66 3.61
N LEU A 69 -10.62 -5.21 4.65
CA LEU A 69 -10.40 -5.68 6.00
C LEU A 69 -11.52 -6.61 6.41
N LEU A 70 -11.14 -7.76 6.97
CA LEU A 70 -12.07 -8.73 7.52
C LEU A 70 -11.77 -8.95 8.99
N ARG A 71 -12.81 -9.30 9.74
CA ARG A 71 -12.64 -9.63 11.15
C ARG A 71 -11.89 -10.94 11.28
N GLY A 72 -10.74 -10.91 11.95
CA GLY A 72 -9.91 -12.09 12.19
C GLY A 72 -10.03 -12.60 13.60
N ARG A 73 -9.43 -13.75 13.88
CA ARG A 73 -9.51 -14.40 15.19
C ARG A 73 -8.16 -14.75 15.81
N SER A 74 -7.08 -14.68 15.02
CA SER A 74 -5.78 -15.17 15.47
C SER A 74 -4.71 -14.13 15.31
N GLY A 75 -4.99 -12.91 15.75
CA GLY A 75 -4.05 -11.79 15.72
C GLY A 75 -4.24 -10.92 14.51
N ASN A 76 -3.35 -9.94 14.39
CA ASN A 76 -3.33 -9.02 13.25
C ASN A 76 -2.39 -9.55 12.17
N PRO A 77 -2.47 -9.05 10.94
CA PRO A 77 -1.61 -9.55 9.87
C PRO A 77 -0.13 -9.39 10.19
N LYS A 78 0.67 -10.37 9.77
CA LYS A 78 2.11 -10.40 10.02
C LYS A 78 2.85 -10.81 8.76
N ASN A 79 4.13 -10.45 8.70
CA ASN A 79 5.04 -10.85 7.62
C ASN A 79 4.53 -10.43 6.25
N MET A 80 3.99 -9.22 6.16
CA MET A 80 3.50 -8.69 4.91
C MET A 80 3.76 -7.20 4.83
N GLU A 81 3.79 -6.71 3.62
CA GLU A 81 3.97 -5.31 3.34
C GLU A 81 2.99 -4.93 2.24
N LEU A 82 2.27 -3.85 2.42
CA LEU A 82 1.42 -3.29 1.39
C LEU A 82 2.17 -2.16 0.72
N MET A 83 2.31 -2.24 -0.59
CA MET A 83 2.96 -1.20 -1.37
C MET A 83 1.89 -0.47 -2.18
N ILE A 84 1.78 0.82 -1.97
CA ILE A 84 0.77 1.66 -2.60
C ILE A 84 1.47 2.76 -3.37
N GLU A 85 1.30 2.73 -4.68
CA GLU A 85 1.85 3.77 -5.54
C GLU A 85 0.83 4.87 -5.74
N VAL A 86 1.27 6.11 -5.60
CA VAL A 86 0.46 7.30 -5.86
C VAL A 86 1.08 8.07 -7.01
N GLU A 87 0.37 9.10 -7.49
CA GLU A 87 0.71 9.75 -8.76
C GLU A 87 1.79 10.82 -8.65
N SER A 88 2.08 11.32 -7.44
CA SER A 88 3.06 12.40 -7.27
C SER A 88 3.79 12.28 -5.95
N VAL A 89 4.97 12.91 -5.88
CA VAL A 89 5.74 12.99 -4.64
C VAL A 89 4.91 13.69 -3.55
N GLU A 90 4.21 14.76 -3.93
CA GLU A 90 3.36 15.48 -2.99
C GLU A 90 2.28 14.57 -2.41
N GLU A 91 1.62 13.79 -3.27
CA GLU A 91 0.58 12.86 -2.81
C GLU A 91 1.16 11.78 -1.88
N ALA A 92 2.36 11.28 -2.20
CA ALA A 92 3.02 10.28 -1.36
C ALA A 92 3.30 10.85 0.03
N GLU A 93 3.83 12.05 0.10
CA GLU A 93 4.14 12.68 1.37
C GLU A 93 2.87 13.06 2.14
N ASN A 94 1.83 13.48 1.44
CA ASN A 94 0.54 13.80 2.07
C ASN A 94 -0.11 12.55 2.67
N LEU A 95 -0.14 11.46 1.94
CA LEU A 95 -0.70 10.21 2.44
C LEU A 95 0.12 9.67 3.62
N HIS A 96 1.44 9.71 3.50
CA HIS A 96 2.32 9.31 4.60
C HIS A 96 2.06 10.14 5.85
N GLY A 97 1.94 11.46 5.70
CA GLY A 97 1.61 12.33 6.82
C GLY A 97 0.26 12.01 7.46
N SER A 98 -0.74 11.68 6.65
CA SER A 98 -2.04 11.27 7.15
C SER A 98 -1.96 9.99 7.96
N LEU A 99 -1.15 9.04 7.50
CA LEU A 99 -0.94 7.79 8.23
C LEU A 99 -0.32 8.06 9.60
N LEU A 100 0.72 8.91 9.65
CA LEU A 100 1.37 9.25 10.92
C LEU A 100 0.43 9.98 11.87
N ARG A 101 -0.37 10.91 11.35
CA ARG A 101 -1.35 11.63 12.18
C ARG A 101 -2.43 10.71 12.74
N ALA A 102 -2.74 9.64 12.02
CA ALA A 102 -3.75 8.67 12.45
C ALA A 102 -3.20 7.64 13.44
N GLY A 103 -1.89 7.63 13.69
CA GLY A 103 -1.29 6.74 14.69
C GLY A 103 -0.26 5.76 14.15
N ALA A 104 0.04 5.78 12.87
CA ALA A 104 1.12 4.95 12.33
C ALA A 104 2.48 5.50 12.77
N SER A 105 3.48 4.64 12.77
CA SER A 105 4.88 5.05 12.97
C SER A 105 5.61 4.95 11.64
N GLY A 106 6.70 5.71 11.49
CA GLY A 106 7.47 5.65 10.27
C GLY A 106 8.57 6.70 10.24
N ALA A 107 9.53 6.48 9.36
CA ALA A 107 10.63 7.41 9.16
C ALA A 107 10.24 8.51 8.16
N ALA A 108 11.06 9.56 8.08
CA ALA A 108 10.86 10.61 7.10
C ALA A 108 10.96 10.05 5.68
N PRO A 109 10.25 10.64 4.70
CA PRO A 109 10.37 10.22 3.30
C PRO A 109 11.82 10.33 2.81
N VAL A 110 12.21 9.38 1.97
CA VAL A 110 13.55 9.34 1.39
C VAL A 110 13.46 9.03 -0.09
N ASP A 111 14.54 9.32 -0.79
CA ASP A 111 14.70 8.90 -2.18
C ASP A 111 15.37 7.53 -2.18
N GLN A 112 14.78 6.62 -2.91
CA GLN A 112 15.31 5.26 -3.04
C GLN A 112 15.17 4.77 -4.47
N VAL A 113 15.72 3.60 -4.74
CA VAL A 113 15.57 2.92 -6.02
C VAL A 113 14.89 1.59 -5.77
N MET A 114 13.65 1.46 -6.28
CA MET A 114 12.82 0.28 -6.13
C MET A 114 11.89 0.24 -7.35
N TYR A 115 12.11 -0.72 -8.23
CA TYR A 115 11.48 -0.77 -9.56
C TYR A 115 11.81 0.45 -10.43
N GLY A 116 12.56 1.38 -9.92
CA GLY A 116 12.97 2.64 -10.53
C GLY A 116 13.24 3.64 -9.43
N PRO A 117 13.62 4.89 -9.77
CA PRO A 117 13.80 5.94 -8.77
C PRO A 117 12.44 6.32 -8.17
N VAL A 118 12.34 6.29 -6.84
CA VAL A 118 11.07 6.58 -6.15
C VAL A 118 11.29 7.50 -4.96
N ARG A 119 10.23 8.21 -4.58
CA ARG A 119 10.10 8.78 -3.24
C ARG A 119 9.43 7.70 -2.38
N TYR A 120 10.13 7.28 -1.36
CA TYR A 120 9.79 6.14 -0.53
C TYR A 120 9.35 6.62 0.84
N CYS A 121 8.13 6.27 1.23
CA CYS A 121 7.53 6.71 2.49
C CYS A 121 7.04 5.47 3.25
N GLN A 122 7.83 5.04 4.23
CA GLN A 122 7.52 3.85 5.03
C GLN A 122 6.66 4.22 6.23
N ALA A 123 5.69 3.39 6.53
CA ALA A 123 4.90 3.51 7.74
C ALA A 123 4.52 2.12 8.24
N THR A 124 4.30 2.01 9.54
CA THR A 124 3.75 0.79 10.15
C THR A 124 2.43 1.20 10.80
N ASP A 125 1.34 0.50 10.47
CA ASP A 125 0.06 0.84 11.08
C ASP A 125 0.08 0.50 12.58
N PRO A 126 -0.92 0.94 13.37
CA PRO A 126 -0.90 0.68 14.80
C PRO A 126 -0.98 -0.80 15.18
N PHE A 127 -1.21 -1.68 14.23
CA PHE A 127 -1.40 -3.11 14.48
C PHE A 127 -0.25 -3.96 13.96
N GLY A 128 0.80 -3.32 13.41
CA GLY A 128 2.01 -4.00 12.99
C GLY A 128 2.13 -4.28 11.50
N VAL A 129 1.18 -3.84 10.68
CA VAL A 129 1.25 -4.03 9.23
C VAL A 129 2.12 -2.96 8.60
N GLU A 130 3.08 -3.37 7.80
CA GLU A 130 3.98 -2.44 7.12
C GLU A 130 3.36 -1.92 5.84
N LEU A 131 3.53 -0.63 5.62
CA LEU A 131 3.02 0.08 4.46
C LEU A 131 4.17 0.83 3.80
N VAL A 132 4.24 0.77 2.49
CA VAL A 132 5.15 1.61 1.71
C VAL A 132 4.31 2.42 0.75
N ILE A 133 4.31 3.73 0.97
CA ILE A 133 3.68 4.67 0.05
C ILE A 133 4.79 5.22 -0.83
N PHE A 134 4.61 5.16 -2.13
CA PHE A 134 5.69 5.61 -3.00
C PHE A 134 5.15 6.22 -4.28
N CYS A 135 6.01 6.99 -4.90
CA CYS A 135 5.76 7.59 -6.20
C CYS A 135 7.04 7.50 -7.02
N GLN A 136 6.91 7.17 -8.29
CA GLN A 136 8.06 7.15 -9.18
C GLN A 136 8.53 8.58 -9.44
N ARG A 137 9.84 8.79 -9.39
CA ARG A 137 10.45 10.06 -9.73
C ARG A 137 11.03 9.98 -11.14
N GLN A 138 10.98 11.08 -11.83
CA GLN A 138 11.66 11.18 -13.10
C GLN A 138 13.15 11.33 -12.82
N GLY A 139 13.92 10.39 -13.29
CA GLY A 139 15.36 10.39 -13.04
C GLY A 139 16.16 10.39 -14.30
#